data_f32965b16bbd949368e9f458107adc30
#
_entry.id   f32965b16bbd949368e9f458107adc30
#
_cell.length_a   1.000
_cell.length_b   1.000
_cell.length_c   1.000
_cell.angle_alpha   90.00
_cell.angle_beta   90.00
_cell.angle_gamma   90.00
#
_symmetry.space_group_name_H-M   'P 1'
#
loop_
_entity.id
_entity.type
_entity.pdbx_description
1 polymer ?
#
loop_
_entity_poly.entity_id
_entity_poly.type
_entity_poly.pdbx_seq_one_letter_code
_entity_poly.pdbx_strand_id
1 'polypeptide(L)'
;MTSMAAEIKPAQRNNDRFRFSTSKKPELLGKLEGSGDDVNAAILIPGENGVISVSDDKTIRVWLKRDSGQYWPSICQYMPSGCSAIEYVQDSRVLYVGQDNGTVTQYTLSEDCNRLSFVRDYLSHQGRVVAVVFSKTHNWVLSAGKDKQFSYHCTASGTRVGGYSFETPCTALQFDALAKYAFVGDNAGQITMLRCDVQGVQLITTFKGHTAGIRCLRWVEGPQLLFSGACDQSVIVWDVGGKRGTIYELQGHSNKVSALAYANQTQQLISCGEDSVVVFWEMNAMRKEVPGWVESNNCQLCSRPFFWNFRSMMDQKQLGIRQHHCRHCGKAVCDTCSTNRINIPIMGFEFDVRCCDPCFKQLQTVERPSLASFHDAKHSIVHMDLDEDRKRLLTVGQDRLIKVWDLSTIWV
;
A
#
# COMPACT_ATOMS: atom_id res chain seq x y z
N MET A 1 -15.18 -22.15 39.74
CA MET A 1 -15.55 -21.31 38.55
C MET A 1 -14.37 -21.32 37.61
N THR A 2 -14.33 -22.27 36.68
CA THR A 2 -13.26 -22.44 35.71
C THR A 2 -13.58 -21.57 34.50
N SER A 3 -12.71 -20.58 34.26
CA SER A 3 -12.75 -19.70 33.08
C SER A 3 -12.44 -20.52 31.82
N MET A 4 -13.42 -20.68 30.94
CA MET A 4 -13.17 -21.19 29.59
C MET A 4 -12.58 -20.07 28.77
N ALA A 5 -11.27 -20.07 28.57
CA ALA A 5 -10.60 -19.27 27.55
C ALA A 5 -10.98 -19.84 26.18
N ALA A 6 -11.66 -19.04 25.36
CA ALA A 6 -11.93 -19.39 23.98
C ALA A 6 -10.62 -19.36 23.18
N GLU A 7 -10.12 -20.53 22.78
CA GLU A 7 -9.03 -20.66 21.82
C GLU A 7 -9.44 -20.05 20.48
N ILE A 8 -8.85 -18.92 20.12
CA ILE A 8 -8.95 -18.37 18.78
C ILE A 8 -8.04 -19.22 17.89
N LYS A 9 -8.62 -20.18 17.19
CA LYS A 9 -7.90 -20.92 16.16
C LYS A 9 -7.52 -19.95 15.03
N PRO A 10 -6.25 -19.91 14.59
CA PRO A 10 -5.85 -19.12 13.45
C PRO A 10 -6.66 -19.58 12.22
N ALA A 11 -7.22 -18.63 11.49
CA ALA A 11 -7.96 -18.93 10.27
C ALA A 11 -7.07 -19.73 9.32
N GLN A 12 -7.53 -20.90 8.90
CA GLN A 12 -6.87 -21.70 7.87
C GLN A 12 -6.71 -20.83 6.62
N ARG A 13 -5.48 -20.76 6.08
CA ARG A 13 -5.18 -20.11 4.80
C ARG A 13 -5.99 -20.79 3.71
N ASN A 14 -7.16 -20.25 3.39
CA ASN A 14 -7.92 -20.66 2.22
C ASN A 14 -7.29 -20.05 0.96
N ASN A 15 -6.26 -20.70 0.42
CA ASN A 15 -5.71 -20.41 -0.90
C ASN A 15 -6.73 -20.59 -2.04
N ASP A 16 -7.89 -21.19 -1.75
CA ASP A 16 -8.95 -21.44 -2.72
C ASP A 16 -9.72 -20.19 -3.19
N ARG A 17 -9.45 -19.02 -2.59
CA ARG A 17 -10.09 -17.75 -2.97
C ARG A 17 -9.51 -17.12 -4.22
N PHE A 18 -8.22 -17.38 -4.53
CA PHE A 18 -7.55 -16.75 -5.65
C PHE A 18 -7.68 -17.60 -6.92
N ARG A 19 -8.26 -17.03 -7.95
CA ARG A 19 -8.17 -17.57 -9.30
C ARG A 19 -6.89 -17.05 -9.96
N PHE A 20 -5.78 -17.70 -9.69
CA PHE A 20 -4.50 -17.32 -10.30
C PHE A 20 -4.55 -17.43 -11.82
N SER A 21 -3.99 -16.42 -12.52
CA SER A 21 -3.82 -16.46 -13.96
C SER A 21 -2.92 -17.65 -14.35
N THR A 22 -3.41 -18.49 -15.28
CA THR A 22 -2.64 -19.66 -15.76
C THR A 22 -1.90 -19.39 -17.05
N SER A 23 -2.36 -18.42 -17.85
CA SER A 23 -1.86 -18.16 -19.21
C SER A 23 -0.84 -17.01 -19.28
N LYS A 24 -0.94 -16.01 -18.39
CA LYS A 24 -0.03 -14.86 -18.34
C LYS A 24 0.49 -14.73 -16.93
N LYS A 25 1.76 -15.01 -16.69
CA LYS A 25 2.39 -14.96 -15.36
C LYS A 25 3.68 -14.18 -15.42
N PRO A 26 4.03 -13.43 -14.35
CA PRO A 26 5.37 -12.88 -14.21
C PRO A 26 6.39 -14.02 -14.22
N GLU A 27 7.48 -13.85 -14.95
CA GLU A 27 8.59 -14.80 -14.96
C GLU A 27 9.64 -14.41 -13.92
N LEU A 28 10.06 -15.35 -13.08
CA LEU A 28 11.08 -15.10 -12.09
C LEU A 28 12.46 -15.07 -12.76
N LEU A 29 13.09 -13.90 -12.78
CA LEU A 29 14.42 -13.70 -13.37
C LEU A 29 15.57 -14.00 -12.42
N GLY A 30 15.37 -13.80 -11.13
CA GLY A 30 16.42 -14.02 -10.15
C GLY A 30 15.94 -13.83 -8.72
N LYS A 31 16.75 -14.37 -7.81
CA LYS A 31 16.61 -14.23 -6.37
C LYS A 31 17.91 -13.66 -5.81
N LEU A 32 17.79 -12.73 -4.87
CA LEU A 32 18.92 -12.14 -4.16
C LEU A 32 18.79 -12.58 -2.71
N GLU A 33 19.85 -13.25 -2.23
CA GLU A 33 19.94 -13.84 -0.89
C GLU A 33 21.22 -13.38 -0.21
N GLY A 34 21.23 -13.25 1.12
CA GLY A 34 22.45 -12.96 1.87
C GLY A 34 22.33 -11.85 2.89
N SER A 35 21.14 -11.28 3.10
CA SER A 35 20.90 -10.39 4.25
C SER A 35 20.86 -11.21 5.53
N GLY A 36 21.52 -10.71 6.57
CA GLY A 36 21.58 -11.36 7.89
C GLY A 36 20.30 -11.21 8.70
N ASP A 37 19.48 -10.20 8.37
CA ASP A 37 18.21 -9.89 9.02
C ASP A 37 17.17 -9.42 7.99
N ASP A 38 16.00 -8.95 8.46
CA ASP A 38 14.89 -8.56 7.60
C ASP A 38 15.28 -7.47 6.61
N VAL A 39 14.94 -7.68 5.34
CA VAL A 39 15.08 -6.68 4.29
C VAL A 39 13.82 -5.81 4.30
N ASN A 40 14.01 -4.52 4.57
CA ASN A 40 12.89 -3.59 4.71
C ASN A 40 12.41 -3.01 3.38
N ALA A 41 13.36 -2.71 2.49
CA ALA A 41 13.06 -2.19 1.17
C ALA A 41 14.18 -2.54 0.19
N ALA A 42 13.81 -2.62 -1.09
CA ALA A 42 14.76 -2.73 -2.19
C ALA A 42 14.18 -2.04 -3.42
N ILE A 43 15.05 -1.47 -4.25
CA ILE A 43 14.71 -0.74 -5.46
C ILE A 43 15.56 -1.21 -6.63
N LEU A 44 14.99 -1.21 -7.81
CA LEU A 44 15.70 -1.41 -9.06
C LEU A 44 16.54 -0.16 -9.38
N ILE A 45 17.76 -0.34 -9.91
CA ILE A 45 18.52 0.77 -10.47
C ILE A 45 18.01 0.98 -11.90
N PRO A 46 17.28 2.09 -12.18
CA PRO A 46 16.70 2.32 -13.48
C PRO A 46 17.77 2.31 -14.59
N GLY A 47 17.47 1.67 -15.72
CA GLY A 47 18.39 1.55 -16.84
C GLY A 47 19.54 0.55 -16.65
N GLU A 48 19.75 0.01 -15.46
CA GLU A 48 20.83 -0.90 -15.12
C GLU A 48 20.31 -2.26 -14.62
N ASN A 49 21.14 -3.30 -14.69
CA ASN A 49 20.83 -4.62 -14.12
C ASN A 49 21.25 -4.69 -12.65
N GLY A 50 20.82 -3.70 -11.86
CA GLY A 50 21.18 -3.56 -10.46
C GLY A 50 19.97 -3.43 -9.53
N VAL A 51 20.20 -3.74 -8.26
CA VAL A 51 19.24 -3.58 -7.16
C VAL A 51 19.97 -2.96 -5.97
N ILE A 52 19.33 -2.01 -5.29
CA ILE A 52 19.80 -1.50 -4.00
C ILE A 52 18.84 -2.00 -2.93
N SER A 53 19.35 -2.56 -1.84
CA SER A 53 18.55 -3.06 -0.72
C SER A 53 19.04 -2.53 0.61
N VAL A 54 18.11 -2.38 1.55
CA VAL A 54 18.35 -1.94 2.93
C VAL A 54 17.73 -2.92 3.91
N SER A 55 18.44 -3.18 5.02
CA SER A 55 18.09 -4.24 5.96
C SER A 55 18.29 -3.83 7.42
N ASP A 56 17.60 -4.52 8.31
CA ASP A 56 17.78 -4.42 9.76
C ASP A 56 19.14 -4.95 10.22
N ASP A 57 19.86 -5.72 9.37
CA ASP A 57 21.26 -6.12 9.60
C ASP A 57 22.26 -4.95 9.51
N LYS A 58 21.76 -3.72 9.41
CA LYS A 58 22.52 -2.47 9.32
C LYS A 58 23.34 -2.37 8.04
N THR A 59 22.89 -2.96 6.95
CA THR A 59 23.60 -2.88 5.67
C THR A 59 22.78 -2.24 4.58
N ILE A 60 23.49 -1.49 3.72
CA ILE A 60 23.04 -1.13 2.38
C ILE A 60 23.80 -2.05 1.43
N ARG A 61 23.09 -2.77 0.57
CA ARG A 61 23.72 -3.61 -0.45
C ARG A 61 23.33 -3.15 -1.82
N VAL A 62 24.34 -3.11 -2.71
CA VAL A 62 24.13 -2.92 -4.15
C VAL A 62 24.44 -4.24 -4.84
N TRP A 63 23.47 -4.75 -5.55
CA TRP A 63 23.55 -6.02 -6.25
C TRP A 63 23.62 -5.77 -7.74
N LEU A 64 24.55 -6.40 -8.42
CA LEU A 64 24.68 -6.34 -9.87
C LEU A 64 24.48 -7.73 -10.48
N LYS A 65 23.76 -7.78 -11.60
CA LYS A 65 23.58 -9.01 -12.36
C LYS A 65 24.84 -9.28 -13.17
N ARG A 66 25.41 -10.47 -13.00
CA ARG A 66 26.58 -10.94 -13.77
C ARG A 66 26.16 -11.61 -15.07
N ASP A 67 27.12 -11.87 -15.95
CA ASP A 67 26.91 -12.58 -17.22
C ASP A 67 26.33 -14.00 -17.03
N SER A 68 26.55 -14.61 -15.86
CA SER A 68 25.92 -15.88 -15.46
C SER A 68 24.41 -15.77 -15.21
N GLY A 69 23.85 -14.55 -15.21
CA GLY A 69 22.45 -14.29 -14.88
C GLY A 69 22.18 -14.16 -13.38
N GLN A 70 23.15 -14.45 -12.51
CA GLN A 70 23.02 -14.35 -11.06
C GLN A 70 23.29 -12.92 -10.56
N TYR A 71 22.60 -12.51 -9.50
CA TYR A 71 22.88 -11.27 -8.79
C TYR A 71 23.94 -11.50 -7.71
N TRP A 72 24.89 -10.57 -7.65
CA TRP A 72 25.96 -10.62 -6.67
C TRP A 72 26.14 -9.26 -5.99
N PRO A 73 26.38 -9.20 -4.66
CA PRO A 73 26.61 -7.93 -3.98
C PRO A 73 27.93 -7.30 -4.45
N SER A 74 27.84 -6.15 -5.10
CA SER A 74 28.97 -5.29 -5.47
C SER A 74 29.41 -4.44 -4.29
N ILE A 75 28.44 -3.95 -3.52
CA ILE A 75 28.65 -3.15 -2.30
C ILE A 75 27.93 -3.81 -1.14
N CYS A 76 28.60 -3.81 0.04
CA CYS A 76 28.02 -4.06 1.35
C CYS A 76 28.51 -2.96 2.30
N GLN A 77 27.73 -1.89 2.43
CA GLN A 77 28.04 -0.75 3.29
C GLN A 77 27.37 -0.94 4.66
N TYR A 78 28.18 -0.93 5.71
CA TYR A 78 27.67 -0.98 7.09
C TYR A 78 27.24 0.40 7.58
N MET A 79 26.10 0.43 8.28
CA MET A 79 25.48 1.61 8.84
C MET A 79 25.46 1.56 10.38
N PRO A 80 25.36 2.73 11.06
CA PRO A 80 25.30 2.77 12.52
C PRO A 80 24.07 2.07 13.11
N SER A 81 22.95 2.07 12.37
CA SER A 81 21.66 1.55 12.81
C SER A 81 20.98 0.77 11.70
N GLY A 82 19.91 0.00 12.01
CA GLY A 82 19.10 -0.69 11.01
C GLY A 82 18.58 0.27 9.95
N CYS A 83 18.56 -0.17 8.69
CA CYS A 83 18.13 0.63 7.54
C CYS A 83 16.69 0.27 7.20
N SER A 84 15.79 1.25 7.21
CA SER A 84 14.34 1.04 7.21
C SER A 84 13.61 1.59 6.00
N ALA A 85 14.18 2.59 5.33
CA ALA A 85 13.58 3.23 4.16
C ALA A 85 14.66 3.63 3.16
N ILE A 86 14.29 3.71 1.89
CA ILE A 86 15.22 4.00 0.80
C ILE A 86 14.54 4.85 -0.27
N GLU A 87 15.27 5.80 -0.83
CA GLU A 87 14.89 6.58 -2.01
C GLU A 87 16.13 6.79 -2.89
N TYR A 88 16.03 6.49 -4.18
CA TYR A 88 17.12 6.65 -5.14
C TYR A 88 16.74 7.59 -6.26
N VAL A 89 17.62 8.55 -6.53
CA VAL A 89 17.45 9.56 -7.58
C VAL A 89 18.40 9.25 -8.73
N GLN A 90 17.87 8.69 -9.81
CA GLN A 90 18.64 8.19 -10.94
C GLN A 90 19.57 9.26 -11.55
N ASP A 91 19.03 10.42 -11.91
CA ASP A 91 19.77 11.47 -12.65
C ASP A 91 21.04 11.93 -11.93
N SER A 92 21.01 12.00 -10.60
CA SER A 92 22.12 12.44 -9.77
C SER A 92 22.83 11.31 -9.05
N ARG A 93 22.33 10.06 -9.21
CA ARG A 93 22.80 8.86 -8.53
C ARG A 93 22.89 9.02 -7.00
N VAL A 94 21.97 9.80 -6.45
CA VAL A 94 21.89 10.07 -5.02
C VAL A 94 20.95 9.08 -4.36
N LEU A 95 21.40 8.54 -3.23
CA LEU A 95 20.66 7.60 -2.40
C LEU A 95 20.38 8.24 -1.03
N TYR A 96 19.13 8.21 -0.61
CA TYR A 96 18.71 8.58 0.74
C TYR A 96 18.29 7.32 1.49
N VAL A 97 18.81 7.13 2.69
CA VAL A 97 18.52 5.95 3.52
C VAL A 97 18.03 6.38 4.89
N GLY A 98 16.83 6.00 5.24
CA GLY A 98 16.25 6.16 6.56
C GLY A 98 16.71 5.05 7.50
N GLN A 99 16.96 5.39 8.76
CA GLN A 99 17.49 4.49 9.78
C GLN A 99 16.60 4.41 11.01
N ASP A 100 16.81 3.37 11.82
CA ASP A 100 16.07 3.13 13.06
C ASP A 100 16.36 4.15 14.16
N ASN A 101 17.55 4.78 14.12
CA ASN A 101 17.91 5.85 15.04
C ASN A 101 17.32 7.23 14.69
N GLY A 102 16.53 7.30 13.60
CA GLY A 102 15.87 8.53 13.16
C GLY A 102 16.68 9.39 12.20
N THR A 103 17.88 8.97 11.82
CA THR A 103 18.71 9.67 10.85
C THR A 103 18.33 9.30 9.42
N VAL A 104 18.31 10.27 8.52
CA VAL A 104 18.31 10.06 7.07
C VAL A 104 19.69 10.38 6.53
N THR A 105 20.36 9.41 5.95
CA THR A 105 21.72 9.57 5.41
C THR A 105 21.70 9.66 3.90
N GLN A 106 22.45 10.61 3.36
CA GLN A 106 22.62 10.83 1.92
C GLN A 106 23.95 10.24 1.44
N TYR A 107 23.88 9.44 0.38
CA TYR A 107 25.04 8.91 -0.35
C TYR A 107 24.98 9.27 -1.82
N THR A 108 26.13 9.20 -2.49
CA THR A 108 26.21 9.18 -3.97
C THR A 108 26.78 7.84 -4.40
N LEU A 109 26.09 7.19 -5.35
CA LEU A 109 26.49 5.93 -5.96
C LEU A 109 27.39 6.22 -7.17
N SER A 110 28.57 5.59 -7.24
CA SER A 110 29.46 5.71 -8.40
C SER A 110 28.82 5.13 -9.69
N GLU A 111 29.28 5.56 -10.86
CA GLU A 111 28.75 5.10 -12.15
C GLU A 111 28.90 3.58 -12.36
N ASP A 112 29.99 3.02 -11.85
CA ASP A 112 30.27 1.58 -11.90
C ASP A 112 29.55 0.77 -10.81
N CYS A 113 28.73 1.40 -9.98
CA CYS A 113 28.00 0.81 -8.86
C CYS A 113 28.89 0.04 -7.86
N ASN A 114 30.15 0.42 -7.72
CA ASN A 114 31.11 -0.23 -6.81
C ASN A 114 31.45 0.59 -5.56
N ARG A 115 30.97 1.84 -5.46
CA ARG A 115 31.27 2.73 -4.34
C ARG A 115 30.04 3.56 -3.95
N LEU A 116 29.77 3.62 -2.64
CA LEU A 116 28.89 4.59 -2.00
C LEU A 116 29.73 5.62 -1.28
N SER A 117 29.59 6.89 -1.67
CA SER A 117 30.27 8.02 -1.03
C SER A 117 29.30 8.75 -0.12
N PHE A 118 29.64 8.84 1.17
CA PHE A 118 28.87 9.61 2.14
C PHE A 118 28.85 11.10 1.77
N VAL A 119 27.69 11.71 1.88
CA VAL A 119 27.49 13.14 1.63
C VAL A 119 27.12 13.86 2.93
N ARG A 120 26.03 13.42 3.58
CA ARG A 120 25.45 14.12 4.73
C ARG A 120 24.46 13.28 5.50
N ASP A 121 24.30 13.62 6.78
CA ASP A 121 23.21 13.14 7.64
C ASP A 121 22.19 14.25 7.90
N TYR A 122 20.91 13.87 7.94
CA TYR A 122 19.78 14.68 8.38
C TYR A 122 19.22 14.07 9.65
N LEU A 123 19.32 14.79 10.77
CA LEU A 123 18.74 14.36 12.05
C LEU A 123 17.23 14.70 12.06
N SER A 124 16.47 13.84 11.43
CA SER A 124 15.05 14.09 11.10
C SER A 124 14.11 13.66 12.21
N HIS A 125 14.41 12.56 12.91
CA HIS A 125 13.48 11.87 13.82
C HIS A 125 14.18 11.38 15.08
N GLN A 126 13.37 11.05 16.13
CA GLN A 126 13.84 10.41 17.36
C GLN A 126 13.54 8.91 17.41
N GLY A 127 13.16 8.31 16.29
CA GLY A 127 12.85 6.89 16.15
C GLY A 127 12.84 6.48 14.69
N ARG A 128 12.54 5.21 14.43
CA ARG A 128 12.61 4.60 13.09
C ARG A 128 11.96 5.47 12.02
N VAL A 129 12.73 5.81 11.01
CA VAL A 129 12.23 6.42 9.76
C VAL A 129 11.45 5.37 8.99
N VAL A 130 10.23 5.67 8.59
CA VAL A 130 9.36 4.69 7.89
C VAL A 130 9.29 4.93 6.39
N ALA A 131 9.51 6.17 5.97
CA ALA A 131 9.53 6.53 4.55
C ALA A 131 10.40 7.76 4.33
N VAL A 132 11.05 7.80 3.18
CA VAL A 132 11.84 8.93 2.68
C VAL A 132 11.41 9.19 1.25
N VAL A 133 11.26 10.46 0.88
CA VAL A 133 10.94 10.91 -0.47
C VAL A 133 11.80 12.12 -0.82
N PHE A 134 12.33 12.19 -2.02
CA PHE A 134 13.10 13.34 -2.50
C PHE A 134 12.32 14.12 -3.56
N SER A 135 12.29 15.44 -3.40
CA SER A 135 11.76 16.38 -4.40
C SER A 135 12.90 17.11 -5.09
N LYS A 136 13.17 16.74 -6.35
CA LYS A 136 14.20 17.39 -7.19
C LYS A 136 13.86 18.86 -7.44
N THR A 137 12.58 19.17 -7.67
CA THR A 137 12.11 20.52 -7.98
C THR A 137 12.39 21.52 -6.85
N HIS A 138 12.29 21.07 -5.61
CA HIS A 138 12.47 21.93 -4.42
C HIS A 138 13.80 21.69 -3.70
N ASN A 139 14.57 20.68 -4.11
CA ASN A 139 15.74 20.20 -3.39
C ASN A 139 15.43 19.88 -1.93
N TRP A 140 14.30 19.18 -1.70
CA TRP A 140 13.88 18.76 -0.38
C TRP A 140 13.95 17.25 -0.22
N VAL A 141 14.51 16.80 0.89
CA VAL A 141 14.33 15.44 1.38
C VAL A 141 13.26 15.46 2.47
N LEU A 142 12.20 14.70 2.24
CA LEU A 142 11.05 14.58 3.13
C LEU A 142 11.12 13.21 3.81
N SER A 143 10.77 13.14 5.08
CA SER A 143 10.77 11.90 5.85
C SER A 143 9.62 11.83 6.85
N ALA A 144 9.15 10.62 7.10
CA ALA A 144 8.14 10.32 8.11
C ALA A 144 8.67 9.26 9.07
N GLY A 145 8.34 9.36 10.37
CA GLY A 145 8.90 8.50 11.41
C GLY A 145 7.86 7.87 12.33
N LYS A 146 8.26 6.80 13.02
CA LYS A 146 7.46 6.18 14.09
C LYS A 146 7.33 7.07 15.32
N ASP A 147 8.16 8.11 15.43
CA ASP A 147 8.09 9.16 16.44
C ASP A 147 6.91 10.14 16.26
N LYS A 148 6.00 9.83 15.33
CA LYS A 148 4.82 10.65 15.01
C LYS A 148 5.15 12.00 14.36
N GLN A 149 6.32 12.09 13.71
CA GLN A 149 6.77 13.30 13.06
C GLN A 149 6.88 13.11 11.54
N PHE A 150 6.54 14.16 10.83
CA PHE A 150 6.93 14.41 9.46
C PHE A 150 7.92 15.58 9.45
N SER A 151 8.99 15.48 8.71
CA SER A 151 9.97 16.56 8.55
C SER A 151 10.50 16.62 7.12
N TYR A 152 10.97 17.81 6.72
CA TYR A 152 11.67 17.98 5.47
C TYR A 152 12.83 18.95 5.61
N HIS A 153 13.91 18.66 4.88
CA HIS A 153 15.18 19.38 4.94
C HIS A 153 15.57 19.84 3.53
N CYS A 154 16.21 21.00 3.44
CA CYS A 154 16.84 21.46 2.22
C CYS A 154 18.14 20.68 1.98
N THR A 155 18.28 20.02 0.83
CA THR A 155 19.47 19.21 0.54
C THR A 155 20.71 20.07 0.23
N ALA A 156 20.54 21.30 -0.23
CA ALA A 156 21.64 22.23 -0.46
C ALA A 156 22.28 22.73 0.85
N SER A 157 21.45 23.20 1.79
CA SER A 157 21.95 23.74 3.09
C SER A 157 22.10 22.67 4.17
N GLY A 158 21.33 21.58 4.09
CA GLY A 158 21.20 20.57 5.15
C GLY A 158 20.29 20.98 6.30
N THR A 159 19.68 22.16 6.24
CA THR A 159 18.84 22.69 7.31
C THR A 159 17.42 22.14 7.24
N ARG A 160 16.80 21.96 8.40
CA ARG A 160 15.37 21.63 8.50
C ARG A 160 14.55 22.84 8.04
N VAL A 161 13.63 22.61 7.09
CA VAL A 161 12.72 23.63 6.55
C VAL A 161 11.41 23.64 7.32
N GLY A 162 10.85 22.47 7.63
CA GLY A 162 9.59 22.36 8.36
C GLY A 162 9.28 20.96 8.82
N GLY A 163 8.11 20.81 9.43
CA GLY A 163 7.62 19.53 9.91
C GLY A 163 6.24 19.64 10.54
N TYR A 164 5.63 18.47 10.81
CA TYR A 164 4.30 18.35 11.39
C TYR A 164 4.26 17.18 12.38
N SER A 165 3.54 17.35 13.50
CA SER A 165 3.38 16.33 14.54
C SER A 165 2.00 15.70 14.46
N PHE A 166 1.96 14.37 14.52
CA PHE A 166 0.73 13.57 14.49
C PHE A 166 0.40 13.00 15.88
N GLU A 167 -0.83 12.55 16.06
CA GLU A 167 -1.23 11.85 17.28
C GLU A 167 -0.79 10.38 17.28
N THR A 168 -0.68 9.78 16.09
CA THR A 168 -0.31 8.37 15.88
C THR A 168 0.95 8.24 15.04
N PRO A 169 1.71 7.12 15.15
CA PRO A 169 2.90 6.90 14.34
C PRO A 169 2.62 6.96 12.84
N CYS A 170 3.49 7.64 12.09
CA CYS A 170 3.46 7.64 10.64
C CYS A 170 3.86 6.26 10.11
N THR A 171 3.31 5.89 8.95
CA THR A 171 3.55 4.58 8.34
C THR A 171 3.87 4.64 6.85
N ALA A 172 3.48 5.70 6.15
CA ALA A 172 3.74 5.89 4.73
C ALA A 172 3.81 7.38 4.38
N LEU A 173 4.52 7.71 3.31
CA LEU A 173 4.69 9.08 2.81
C LEU A 173 4.71 9.07 1.28
N GLN A 174 4.00 10.04 0.69
CA GLN A 174 4.11 10.42 -0.73
C GLN A 174 4.13 11.94 -0.85
N PHE A 175 4.67 12.45 -1.95
CA PHE A 175 4.77 13.89 -2.18
C PHE A 175 4.40 14.26 -3.63
N ASP A 176 3.52 15.23 -3.76
CA ASP A 176 3.23 15.91 -5.01
C ASP A 176 4.15 17.12 -5.14
N ALA A 177 5.11 17.03 -6.04
CA ALA A 177 6.11 18.08 -6.23
C ALA A 177 5.52 19.33 -6.89
N LEU A 178 4.46 19.24 -7.69
CA LEU A 178 3.84 20.39 -8.37
C LEU A 178 3.04 21.24 -7.38
N ALA A 179 2.14 20.63 -6.64
CA ALA A 179 1.28 21.33 -5.68
C ALA A 179 1.91 21.48 -4.29
N LYS A 180 3.09 20.86 -4.06
CA LYS A 180 3.80 20.81 -2.77
C LYS A 180 2.96 20.16 -1.66
N TYR A 181 2.21 19.10 -2.01
CA TYR A 181 1.42 18.36 -1.04
C TYR A 181 2.14 17.10 -0.57
N ALA A 182 2.31 16.97 0.74
CA ALA A 182 2.73 15.73 1.36
C ALA A 182 1.49 14.94 1.83
N PHE A 183 1.44 13.65 1.48
CA PHE A 183 0.43 12.71 1.93
C PHE A 183 1.08 11.77 2.95
N VAL A 184 0.65 11.85 4.20
CA VAL A 184 1.20 11.05 5.29
C VAL A 184 0.13 10.10 5.80
N GLY A 185 0.37 8.79 5.65
CA GLY A 185 -0.46 7.74 6.22
C GLY A 185 -0.04 7.41 7.65
N ASP A 186 -1.00 7.07 8.50
CA ASP A 186 -0.76 6.76 9.89
C ASP A 186 -1.30 5.37 10.31
N ASN A 187 -0.95 4.97 11.53
CA ASN A 187 -1.35 3.68 12.08
C ASN A 187 -2.84 3.64 12.49
N ALA A 188 -3.54 4.78 12.53
CA ALA A 188 -4.99 4.84 12.79
C ALA A 188 -5.83 4.69 11.51
N GLY A 189 -5.21 4.55 10.33
CA GLY A 189 -5.91 4.43 9.06
C GLY A 189 -6.29 5.77 8.43
N GLN A 190 -5.68 6.86 8.88
CA GLN A 190 -5.92 8.18 8.34
C GLN A 190 -4.77 8.57 7.39
N ILE A 191 -5.10 9.38 6.38
CA ILE A 191 -4.12 9.98 5.48
C ILE A 191 -4.26 11.49 5.62
N THR A 192 -3.22 12.14 6.07
CA THR A 192 -3.19 13.60 6.25
C THR A 192 -2.50 14.25 5.07
N MET A 193 -3.17 15.20 4.43
CA MET A 193 -2.64 16.02 3.36
C MET A 193 -2.13 17.34 3.91
N LEU A 194 -0.85 17.58 3.73
CA LEU A 194 -0.14 18.77 4.21
C LEU A 194 0.40 19.56 3.03
N ARG A 195 0.28 20.88 3.07
CA ARG A 195 0.99 21.76 2.15
C ARG A 195 2.33 22.16 2.75
N CYS A 196 3.40 21.87 2.03
CA CYS A 196 4.75 22.20 2.44
C CYS A 196 5.23 23.49 1.76
N ASP A 197 5.79 24.42 2.52
CA ASP A 197 6.39 25.65 1.97
C ASP A 197 7.66 26.00 2.77
N VAL A 198 8.44 26.96 2.25
CA VAL A 198 9.63 27.49 2.95
C VAL A 198 9.30 28.18 4.28
N GLN A 199 8.06 28.59 4.45
CA GLN A 199 7.54 29.23 5.67
C GLN A 199 6.99 28.24 6.70
N GLY A 200 6.88 26.95 6.34
CA GLY A 200 6.35 25.90 7.21
C GLY A 200 5.31 25.00 6.55
N VAL A 201 4.55 24.29 7.37
CA VAL A 201 3.58 23.28 6.97
C VAL A 201 2.17 23.73 7.32
N GLN A 202 1.24 23.56 6.40
CA GLN A 202 -0.19 23.80 6.61
C GLN A 202 -0.98 22.51 6.42
N LEU A 203 -1.83 22.17 7.40
CA LEU A 203 -2.81 21.08 7.25
C LEU A 203 -3.89 21.51 6.25
N ILE A 204 -4.12 20.69 5.24
CA ILE A 204 -5.16 20.91 4.22
C ILE A 204 -6.41 20.10 4.56
N THR A 205 -6.26 18.77 4.65
CA THR A 205 -7.38 17.86 4.96
C THR A 205 -6.87 16.51 5.47
N THR A 206 -7.79 15.71 5.97
CA THR A 206 -7.52 14.33 6.38
C THR A 206 -8.53 13.40 5.71
N PHE A 207 -8.03 12.41 4.98
CA PHE A 207 -8.85 11.38 4.36
C PHE A 207 -9.07 10.24 5.36
N LYS A 208 -10.34 9.85 5.53
CA LYS A 208 -10.78 8.78 6.42
C LYS A 208 -11.61 7.77 5.62
N GLY A 209 -11.25 6.50 5.68
CA GLY A 209 -11.94 5.43 4.95
C GLY A 209 -11.43 4.05 5.34
N HIS A 210 -10.12 3.92 5.60
CA HIS A 210 -9.57 2.67 6.12
C HIS A 210 -9.98 2.43 7.58
N THR A 211 -10.19 1.16 7.90
CA THR A 211 -10.56 0.72 9.27
C THR A 211 -9.36 0.24 10.08
N ALA A 212 -8.18 0.18 9.46
CA ALA A 212 -6.92 -0.20 10.10
C ALA A 212 -5.75 0.61 9.51
N GLY A 213 -4.57 0.52 10.14
CA GLY A 213 -3.41 1.33 9.80
C GLY A 213 -2.99 1.26 8.32
N ILE A 214 -2.67 2.42 7.76
CA ILE A 214 -2.10 2.55 6.42
C ILE A 214 -0.74 1.84 6.38
N ARG A 215 -0.43 1.16 5.28
CA ARG A 215 0.87 0.51 5.07
C ARG A 215 1.66 1.14 3.94
N CYS A 216 0.98 1.52 2.89
CA CYS A 216 1.60 2.08 1.69
C CYS A 216 0.70 3.12 1.04
N LEU A 217 1.33 4.07 0.38
CA LEU A 217 0.70 5.12 -0.43
C LEU A 217 1.34 5.15 -1.81
N ARG A 218 0.56 5.53 -2.82
CA ARG A 218 1.08 5.84 -4.15
C ARG A 218 0.34 7.04 -4.72
N TRP A 219 1.06 8.11 -4.99
CA TRP A 219 0.56 9.28 -5.69
C TRP A 219 0.77 9.15 -7.20
N VAL A 220 -0.24 9.50 -7.99
CA VAL A 220 -0.18 9.53 -9.46
C VAL A 220 -0.60 10.91 -9.93
N GLU A 221 0.37 11.65 -10.42
CA GLU A 221 0.25 13.09 -10.70
C GLU A 221 -0.72 13.38 -11.84
N GLY A 222 -0.64 12.66 -12.97
CA GLY A 222 -1.47 12.90 -14.15
C GLY A 222 -2.96 12.91 -13.85
N PRO A 223 -3.54 11.83 -13.34
CA PRO A 223 -4.96 11.79 -12.96
C PRO A 223 -5.24 12.43 -11.59
N GLN A 224 -4.23 12.87 -10.85
CA GLN A 224 -4.33 13.40 -9.47
C GLN A 224 -5.03 12.42 -8.51
N LEU A 225 -4.67 11.16 -8.61
CA LEU A 225 -5.19 10.08 -7.77
C LEU A 225 -4.16 9.67 -6.72
N LEU A 226 -4.65 9.48 -5.50
CA LEU A 226 -3.89 8.85 -4.44
C LEU A 226 -4.44 7.44 -4.20
N PHE A 227 -3.55 6.47 -4.12
CA PHE A 227 -3.87 5.09 -3.76
C PHE A 227 -3.30 4.80 -2.38
N SER A 228 -4.07 4.11 -1.55
CA SER A 228 -3.63 3.68 -0.23
C SER A 228 -3.92 2.21 0.00
N GLY A 229 -2.94 1.48 0.51
CA GLY A 229 -3.09 0.09 0.96
C GLY A 229 -2.94 0.01 2.48
N ALA A 230 -3.76 -0.81 3.13
CA ALA A 230 -3.81 -0.86 4.58
C ALA A 230 -3.89 -2.27 5.16
N CYS A 231 -3.84 -2.33 6.49
CA CYS A 231 -3.97 -3.57 7.25
C CYS A 231 -5.38 -4.17 7.19
N ASP A 232 -6.39 -3.43 6.73
CA ASP A 232 -7.76 -3.91 6.52
C ASP A 232 -7.96 -4.69 5.22
N GLN A 233 -6.85 -5.03 4.51
CA GLN A 233 -6.82 -5.83 3.30
C GLN A 233 -7.38 -5.13 2.06
N SER A 234 -7.71 -3.84 2.16
CA SER A 234 -8.25 -3.05 1.07
C SER A 234 -7.23 -2.09 0.47
N VAL A 235 -7.46 -1.73 -0.78
CA VAL A 235 -6.85 -0.58 -1.44
C VAL A 235 -7.95 0.44 -1.69
N ILE A 236 -7.76 1.68 -1.23
CA ILE A 236 -8.70 2.77 -1.50
C ILE A 236 -8.10 3.72 -2.53
N VAL A 237 -8.95 4.15 -3.45
CA VAL A 237 -8.64 5.16 -4.48
C VAL A 237 -9.28 6.48 -4.10
N TRP A 238 -8.45 7.53 -4.00
CA TRP A 238 -8.86 8.87 -3.60
C TRP A 238 -8.70 9.82 -4.77
N ASP A 239 -9.76 10.55 -5.11
CA ASP A 239 -9.72 11.65 -6.07
C ASP A 239 -9.34 12.95 -5.35
N VAL A 240 -8.07 13.33 -5.46
CA VAL A 240 -7.56 14.57 -4.86
C VAL A 240 -7.87 15.76 -5.76
N GLY A 241 -7.72 15.59 -7.08
CA GLY A 241 -7.93 16.64 -8.08
C GLY A 241 -9.40 17.05 -8.23
N GLY A 242 -10.30 16.07 -8.32
CA GLY A 242 -11.74 16.31 -8.44
C GLY A 242 -12.43 16.63 -7.11
N LYS A 243 -11.71 16.57 -5.98
CA LYS A 243 -12.22 16.84 -4.62
C LYS A 243 -13.40 15.96 -4.20
N ARG A 244 -13.54 14.78 -4.81
CA ARG A 244 -14.63 13.83 -4.50
C ARG A 244 -14.35 12.96 -3.27
N GLY A 245 -13.09 12.91 -2.82
CA GLY A 245 -12.66 12.03 -1.73
C GLY A 245 -12.50 10.59 -2.21
N THR A 246 -13.08 9.62 -1.47
CA THR A 246 -13.02 8.19 -1.87
C THR A 246 -13.84 7.96 -3.13
N ILE A 247 -13.21 7.39 -4.18
CA ILE A 247 -13.91 6.97 -5.42
C ILE A 247 -14.40 5.53 -5.28
N TYR A 248 -13.49 4.61 -5.00
CA TYR A 248 -13.83 3.20 -4.79
C TYR A 248 -12.81 2.49 -3.91
N GLU A 249 -13.25 1.36 -3.38
CA GLU A 249 -12.47 0.42 -2.59
C GLU A 249 -12.22 -0.84 -3.42
N LEU A 250 -10.94 -1.25 -3.52
CA LEU A 250 -10.54 -2.44 -4.24
C LEU A 250 -10.25 -3.56 -3.23
N GLN A 251 -11.04 -4.61 -3.26
CA GLN A 251 -10.91 -5.78 -2.39
C GLN A 251 -10.48 -7.00 -3.21
N GLY A 252 -9.26 -7.44 -3.02
CA GLY A 252 -8.64 -8.57 -3.71
C GLY A 252 -7.48 -9.19 -2.94
N HIS A 253 -7.18 -8.71 -1.74
CA HIS A 253 -6.21 -9.29 -0.82
C HIS A 253 -6.89 -9.99 0.36
N SER A 254 -6.26 -11.05 0.87
CA SER A 254 -6.72 -11.79 2.04
C SER A 254 -5.90 -11.51 3.31
N ASN A 255 -4.87 -10.68 3.20
CA ASN A 255 -4.05 -10.18 4.29
C ASN A 255 -3.68 -8.72 3.99
N LYS A 256 -2.89 -8.08 4.84
CA LYS A 256 -2.48 -6.68 4.74
C LYS A 256 -1.86 -6.37 3.37
N VAL A 257 -2.24 -5.24 2.81
CA VAL A 257 -1.61 -4.69 1.60
C VAL A 257 -0.36 -3.93 2.02
N SER A 258 0.81 -4.36 1.56
CA SER A 258 2.10 -3.86 2.02
C SER A 258 2.77 -2.90 1.04
N ALA A 259 2.48 -3.02 -0.25
CA ALA A 259 3.12 -2.18 -1.27
C ALA A 259 2.19 -1.90 -2.46
N LEU A 260 2.37 -0.74 -3.08
CA LEU A 260 1.63 -0.25 -4.25
C LEU A 260 2.59 0.33 -5.28
N ALA A 261 2.36 0.02 -6.55
CA ALA A 261 2.98 0.69 -7.69
C ALA A 261 1.93 1.00 -8.76
N TYR A 262 2.18 1.99 -9.59
CA TYR A 262 1.29 2.35 -10.69
C TYR A 262 2.09 2.39 -11.99
N ALA A 263 1.61 1.64 -12.98
CA ALA A 263 2.15 1.61 -14.32
C ALA A 263 1.39 2.62 -15.20
N ASN A 264 2.07 3.68 -15.60
CA ASN A 264 1.44 4.78 -16.35
C ASN A 264 1.12 4.40 -17.80
N GLN A 265 1.97 3.59 -18.45
CA GLN A 265 1.79 3.17 -19.84
C GLN A 265 0.60 2.22 -19.99
N THR A 266 0.47 1.27 -19.08
CA THR A 266 -0.62 0.29 -19.09
C THR A 266 -1.84 0.74 -18.29
N GLN A 267 -1.74 1.83 -17.54
CA GLN A 267 -2.74 2.35 -16.60
C GLN A 267 -3.24 1.26 -15.65
N GLN A 268 -2.30 0.51 -15.08
CA GLN A 268 -2.57 -0.53 -14.11
C GLN A 268 -2.02 -0.15 -12.75
N LEU A 269 -2.82 -0.38 -11.72
CA LEU A 269 -2.33 -0.38 -10.34
C LEU A 269 -1.86 -1.78 -9.99
N ILE A 270 -0.69 -1.89 -9.37
CA ILE A 270 -0.15 -3.13 -8.85
C ILE A 270 -0.18 -3.04 -7.33
N SER A 271 -0.77 -4.03 -6.67
CA SER A 271 -0.75 -4.15 -5.22
C SER A 271 -0.16 -5.48 -4.80
N CYS A 272 0.60 -5.45 -3.69
CA CYS A 272 1.20 -6.64 -3.09
C CYS A 272 0.84 -6.72 -1.61
N GLY A 273 0.71 -7.95 -1.11
CA GLY A 273 0.31 -8.18 0.27
C GLY A 273 1.10 -9.26 1.01
N GLU A 274 0.90 -9.30 2.31
CA GLU A 274 1.41 -10.38 3.17
C GLU A 274 0.75 -11.74 2.88
N ASP A 275 -0.26 -11.78 2.01
CA ASP A 275 -0.90 -13.00 1.49
C ASP A 275 -0.11 -13.67 0.36
N SER A 276 1.06 -13.15 0.03
CA SER A 276 1.95 -13.63 -1.03
C SER A 276 1.40 -13.40 -2.45
N VAL A 277 0.43 -12.51 -2.61
CA VAL A 277 -0.22 -12.24 -3.90
C VAL A 277 0.21 -10.90 -4.45
N VAL A 278 0.45 -10.87 -5.77
CA VAL A 278 0.56 -9.67 -6.58
C VAL A 278 -0.71 -9.54 -7.40
N VAL A 279 -1.39 -8.41 -7.28
CA VAL A 279 -2.64 -8.13 -8.00
C VAL A 279 -2.43 -6.97 -8.96
N PHE A 280 -2.76 -7.18 -10.22
CA PHE A 280 -2.78 -6.14 -11.26
C PHE A 280 -4.22 -5.71 -11.49
N TRP A 281 -4.53 -4.45 -11.21
CA TRP A 281 -5.86 -3.87 -11.34
C TRP A 281 -5.95 -3.04 -12.61
N GLU A 282 -6.96 -3.30 -13.44
CA GLU A 282 -7.27 -2.50 -14.62
C GLU A 282 -7.91 -1.16 -14.19
N MET A 283 -7.16 -0.06 -14.33
CA MET A 283 -7.65 1.26 -13.93
C MET A 283 -8.37 2.00 -15.05
N ASN A 284 -8.23 1.55 -16.32
CA ASN A 284 -9.00 2.05 -17.46
C ASN A 284 -10.48 1.61 -17.46
N ALA A 285 -10.80 0.57 -16.69
CA ALA A 285 -12.15 0.06 -16.64
C ALA A 285 -13.09 1.08 -15.99
N MET A 286 -14.24 1.32 -16.62
CA MET A 286 -15.30 2.12 -16.01
C MET A 286 -15.87 1.39 -14.80
N ARG A 287 -15.48 1.81 -13.61
CA ARG A 287 -15.97 1.27 -12.35
C ARG A 287 -17.18 2.06 -11.85
N LYS A 288 -18.05 1.40 -11.11
CA LYS A 288 -19.16 2.04 -10.39
C LYS A 288 -18.68 2.41 -8.99
N GLU A 289 -19.06 3.60 -8.56
CA GLU A 289 -18.84 4.03 -7.17
C GLU A 289 -19.58 3.10 -6.20
N VAL A 290 -18.98 2.86 -5.05
CA VAL A 290 -19.64 2.12 -3.96
C VAL A 290 -20.73 3.03 -3.38
N PRO A 291 -21.98 2.59 -3.32
CA PRO A 291 -23.06 3.41 -2.77
C PRO A 291 -22.81 3.67 -1.28
N GLY A 292 -23.11 4.88 -0.84
CA GLY A 292 -23.08 5.23 0.59
C GLY A 292 -23.98 4.28 1.39
N TRP A 293 -23.53 3.91 2.58
CA TRP A 293 -24.35 3.08 3.46
C TRP A 293 -25.53 3.84 4.00
N VAL A 294 -26.72 3.26 3.82
CA VAL A 294 -27.96 3.85 4.28
C VAL A 294 -28.13 3.55 5.77
N GLU A 295 -28.18 4.59 6.58
CA GLU A 295 -28.54 4.47 7.99
C GLU A 295 -30.01 4.14 8.14
N SER A 296 -30.32 3.13 8.94
CA SER A 296 -31.70 2.71 9.22
C SER A 296 -31.80 2.02 10.57
N ASN A 297 -32.91 2.22 11.26
CA ASN A 297 -33.19 1.55 12.51
C ASN A 297 -33.81 0.15 12.33
N ASN A 298 -34.24 -0.17 11.11
CA ASN A 298 -34.87 -1.43 10.76
C ASN A 298 -34.25 -1.99 9.46
N CYS A 299 -34.31 -3.32 9.28
CA CYS A 299 -33.96 -3.94 8.02
C CYS A 299 -34.85 -3.41 6.89
N GLN A 300 -34.25 -2.85 5.83
CA GLN A 300 -34.98 -2.23 4.72
C GLN A 300 -35.67 -3.25 3.77
N LEU A 301 -35.58 -4.55 4.07
CA LEU A 301 -36.26 -5.61 3.30
C LEU A 301 -37.39 -6.27 4.10
N CYS A 302 -37.15 -6.62 5.36
CA CYS A 302 -38.17 -7.31 6.17
C CYS A 302 -38.70 -6.48 7.35
N SER A 303 -38.26 -5.23 7.49
CA SER A 303 -38.70 -4.27 8.52
C SER A 303 -38.41 -4.68 9.97
N ARG A 304 -37.70 -5.79 10.23
CA ARG A 304 -37.31 -6.20 11.59
C ARG A 304 -36.35 -5.17 12.20
N PRO A 305 -36.52 -4.83 13.52
CA PRO A 305 -35.72 -3.82 14.19
C PRO A 305 -34.28 -4.28 14.37
N PHE A 306 -33.31 -3.35 14.29
CA PHE A 306 -31.95 -3.60 14.71
C PHE A 306 -31.80 -3.43 16.23
N PHE A 307 -30.72 -3.95 16.83
CA PHE A 307 -30.51 -4.03 18.28
C PHE A 307 -30.69 -2.73 19.04
N TRP A 308 -30.45 -1.58 18.44
CA TRP A 308 -30.57 -0.27 19.09
C TRP A 308 -31.96 0.34 19.02
N ASN A 309 -32.89 -0.25 18.24
CA ASN A 309 -34.26 0.25 18.09
C ASN A 309 -35.17 -0.43 19.09
N PHE A 310 -34.97 -0.13 20.39
CA PHE A 310 -35.74 -0.71 21.48
C PHE A 310 -37.24 -0.47 21.38
N ARG A 311 -37.63 0.74 20.92
CA ARG A 311 -39.07 1.07 20.75
C ARG A 311 -39.75 0.13 19.77
N SER A 312 -39.19 -0.05 18.59
CA SER A 312 -39.72 -0.94 17.57
C SER A 312 -39.67 -2.43 18.01
N MET A 313 -38.67 -2.81 18.81
CA MET A 313 -38.59 -4.18 19.39
C MET A 313 -39.77 -4.43 20.34
N MET A 314 -40.15 -3.48 21.16
CA MET A 314 -41.29 -3.57 22.06
C MET A 314 -42.63 -3.58 21.28
N ASP A 315 -42.78 -2.66 20.33
CA ASP A 315 -43.97 -2.55 19.51
C ASP A 315 -44.22 -3.84 18.66
N GLN A 316 -43.16 -4.40 18.09
CA GLN A 316 -43.24 -5.60 17.26
C GLN A 316 -43.12 -6.91 18.04
N LYS A 317 -42.83 -6.83 19.37
CA LYS A 317 -42.53 -8.00 20.21
C LYS A 317 -41.45 -8.94 19.62
N GLN A 318 -40.45 -8.35 19.00
CA GLN A 318 -39.36 -9.07 18.35
C GLN A 318 -38.00 -8.59 18.89
N LEU A 319 -37.08 -9.54 19.09
CA LEU A 319 -35.70 -9.21 19.45
C LEU A 319 -35.01 -8.53 18.27
N GLY A 320 -34.18 -7.54 18.59
CA GLY A 320 -33.36 -6.85 17.61
C GLY A 320 -32.34 -7.78 16.95
N ILE A 321 -32.01 -7.48 15.72
CA ILE A 321 -31.08 -8.24 14.90
C ILE A 321 -29.88 -7.37 14.53
N ARG A 322 -28.77 -8.04 14.14
CA ARG A 322 -27.55 -7.33 13.73
C ARG A 322 -27.74 -6.66 12.37
N GLN A 323 -27.31 -5.40 12.27
CA GLN A 323 -27.27 -4.67 11.00
C GLN A 323 -26.08 -5.12 10.14
N HIS A 324 -26.34 -5.23 8.85
CA HIS A 324 -25.35 -5.38 7.79
C HIS A 324 -25.72 -4.42 6.65
N HIS A 325 -24.79 -4.23 5.70
CA HIS A 325 -25.06 -3.46 4.50
C HIS A 325 -24.82 -4.31 3.23
N CYS A 326 -25.70 -4.15 2.26
CA CYS A 326 -25.54 -4.71 0.94
C CYS A 326 -24.44 -3.95 0.19
N ARG A 327 -23.41 -4.63 -0.29
CA ARG A 327 -22.30 -3.99 -1.01
C ARG A 327 -22.70 -3.42 -2.38
N HIS A 328 -23.79 -3.95 -2.99
CA HIS A 328 -24.27 -3.47 -4.29
C HIS A 328 -25.16 -2.22 -4.20
N CYS A 329 -26.07 -2.14 -3.23
CA CYS A 329 -27.03 -1.03 -3.15
C CYS A 329 -26.98 -0.19 -1.88
N GLY A 330 -26.08 -0.47 -0.94
CA GLY A 330 -25.89 0.28 0.30
C GLY A 330 -26.97 0.08 1.36
N LYS A 331 -28.05 -0.63 1.09
CA LYS A 331 -29.17 -0.82 2.03
C LYS A 331 -28.73 -1.48 3.33
N ALA A 332 -29.30 -0.99 4.45
CA ALA A 332 -29.21 -1.62 5.74
C ALA A 332 -30.10 -2.87 5.79
N VAL A 333 -29.50 -4.04 6.00
CA VAL A 333 -30.17 -5.33 5.89
C VAL A 333 -29.78 -6.25 7.05
N CYS A 334 -30.64 -7.19 7.38
CA CYS A 334 -30.34 -8.24 8.36
C CYS A 334 -29.64 -9.42 7.71
N ASP A 335 -29.14 -10.32 8.54
CA ASP A 335 -28.44 -11.52 8.08
C ASP A 335 -29.36 -12.40 7.23
N THR A 336 -30.62 -12.62 7.63
CA THR A 336 -31.59 -13.45 6.89
C THR A 336 -31.90 -12.93 5.47
N CYS A 337 -31.93 -11.59 5.29
CA CYS A 337 -32.18 -10.96 3.98
C CYS A 337 -30.93 -10.71 3.14
N SER A 338 -29.76 -11.16 3.61
CA SER A 338 -28.47 -10.97 2.96
C SER A 338 -27.49 -12.12 3.25
N THR A 339 -27.99 -13.34 3.19
CA THR A 339 -27.18 -14.56 3.36
C THR A 339 -26.23 -14.78 2.19
N ASN A 340 -26.65 -14.33 1.01
CA ASN A 340 -25.93 -14.55 -0.22
C ASN A 340 -24.69 -13.65 -0.35
N ARG A 341 -23.66 -14.21 -0.99
CA ARG A 341 -22.41 -13.53 -1.31
C ARG A 341 -22.08 -13.70 -2.78
N ILE A 342 -21.53 -12.66 -3.40
CA ILE A 342 -21.19 -12.66 -4.82
C ILE A 342 -20.13 -11.59 -5.07
N ASN A 343 -19.19 -11.82 -5.99
CA ASN A 343 -18.21 -10.82 -6.39
C ASN A 343 -18.85 -9.74 -7.28
N ILE A 344 -18.34 -8.51 -7.18
CA ILE A 344 -18.82 -7.36 -7.96
C ILE A 344 -17.60 -6.58 -8.48
N PRO A 345 -16.85 -7.13 -9.47
CA PRO A 345 -15.59 -6.53 -9.95
C PRO A 345 -15.74 -5.09 -10.41
N ILE A 346 -16.87 -4.74 -11.05
CA ILE A 346 -17.15 -3.36 -11.49
C ILE A 346 -17.20 -2.35 -10.34
N MET A 347 -17.40 -2.80 -9.10
CA MET A 347 -17.36 -1.96 -7.89
C MET A 347 -16.08 -2.16 -7.07
N GLY A 348 -15.10 -2.93 -7.57
CA GLY A 348 -13.84 -3.22 -6.91
C GLY A 348 -13.83 -4.49 -6.05
N PHE A 349 -14.93 -5.20 -5.95
CA PHE A 349 -15.02 -6.42 -5.13
C PHE A 349 -14.72 -7.66 -5.97
N GLU A 350 -13.48 -8.12 -5.98
CA GLU A 350 -13.06 -9.34 -6.68
C GLU A 350 -13.42 -10.60 -5.91
N PHE A 351 -13.57 -10.51 -4.59
CA PHE A 351 -14.07 -11.60 -3.74
C PHE A 351 -15.56 -11.48 -3.49
N ASP A 352 -16.17 -12.60 -3.07
CA ASP A 352 -17.57 -12.66 -2.74
C ASP A 352 -17.90 -11.78 -1.52
N VAL A 353 -18.70 -10.75 -1.74
CA VAL A 353 -19.17 -9.81 -0.71
C VAL A 353 -20.67 -10.00 -0.45
N ARG A 354 -21.11 -9.53 0.72
CA ARG A 354 -22.50 -9.63 1.15
C ARG A 354 -23.41 -8.82 0.23
N CYS A 355 -24.45 -9.50 -0.29
CA CYS A 355 -25.50 -8.87 -1.07
C CYS A 355 -26.89 -9.19 -0.49
N CYS A 356 -27.82 -8.26 -0.59
CA CYS A 356 -29.22 -8.54 -0.29
C CYS A 356 -29.85 -9.40 -1.39
N ASP A 357 -30.91 -10.15 -1.05
CA ASP A 357 -31.52 -11.14 -1.96
C ASP A 357 -31.96 -10.54 -3.31
N PRO A 358 -32.57 -9.34 -3.40
CA PRO A 358 -32.90 -8.74 -4.69
C PRO A 358 -31.65 -8.44 -5.55
N CYS A 359 -30.60 -7.88 -4.96
CA CYS A 359 -29.37 -7.58 -5.65
C CYS A 359 -28.63 -8.84 -6.09
N PHE A 360 -28.63 -9.88 -5.27
CA PHE A 360 -28.02 -11.17 -5.62
C PHE A 360 -28.68 -11.78 -6.86
N LYS A 361 -30.02 -11.83 -6.90
CA LYS A 361 -30.78 -12.32 -8.08
C LYS A 361 -30.45 -11.52 -9.33
N GLN A 362 -30.38 -10.19 -9.23
CA GLN A 362 -30.02 -9.32 -10.34
C GLN A 362 -28.58 -9.57 -10.83
N LEU A 363 -27.62 -9.71 -9.91
CA LEU A 363 -26.22 -9.91 -10.27
C LEU A 363 -25.95 -11.29 -10.88
N GLN A 364 -26.74 -12.31 -10.56
CA GLN A 364 -26.62 -13.64 -11.18
C GLN A 364 -26.90 -13.64 -12.69
N THR A 365 -27.69 -12.69 -13.18
CA THR A 365 -28.07 -12.60 -14.60
C THR A 365 -27.11 -11.78 -15.45
N VAL A 366 -26.09 -11.17 -14.85
CA VAL A 366 -25.14 -10.28 -15.52
C VAL A 366 -23.75 -10.92 -15.53
N GLU A 367 -23.05 -10.82 -16.66
CA GLU A 367 -21.63 -11.19 -16.73
C GLU A 367 -20.79 -10.25 -15.85
N ARG A 368 -19.85 -10.83 -15.12
CA ARG A 368 -18.99 -10.14 -14.14
C ARG A 368 -17.53 -10.52 -14.36
N PRO A 369 -16.93 -10.06 -15.49
CA PRO A 369 -15.52 -10.32 -15.73
C PRO A 369 -14.68 -9.70 -14.61
N SER A 370 -13.63 -10.39 -14.18
CA SER A 370 -12.65 -9.85 -13.24
C SER A 370 -11.95 -8.65 -13.89
N LEU A 371 -11.77 -7.58 -13.11
CA LEU A 371 -10.99 -6.39 -13.48
C LEU A 371 -9.63 -6.39 -12.79
N ALA A 372 -9.21 -7.54 -12.31
CA ALA A 372 -7.90 -7.77 -11.71
C ALA A 372 -7.34 -9.13 -12.11
N SER A 373 -6.01 -9.25 -12.20
CA SER A 373 -5.32 -10.53 -12.35
C SER A 373 -4.45 -10.80 -11.12
N PHE A 374 -4.42 -12.06 -10.68
CA PHE A 374 -3.79 -12.49 -9.45
C PHE A 374 -2.60 -13.40 -9.76
N HIS A 375 -1.48 -13.15 -9.10
CA HIS A 375 -0.24 -13.92 -9.27
C HIS A 375 0.37 -14.27 -7.92
N ASP A 376 0.74 -15.55 -7.75
CA ASP A 376 1.37 -16.05 -6.53
C ASP A 376 2.89 -15.76 -6.58
N ALA A 377 3.35 -14.87 -5.70
CA ALA A 377 4.76 -14.55 -5.55
C ALA A 377 5.53 -15.57 -4.70
N LYS A 378 4.81 -16.48 -4.03
CA LYS A 378 5.37 -17.53 -3.15
C LYS A 378 6.28 -16.98 -2.04
N HIS A 379 6.04 -15.79 -1.57
CA HIS A 379 6.57 -15.20 -0.34
C HIS A 379 5.70 -14.03 0.14
N SER A 380 5.60 -13.85 1.46
CA SER A 380 4.88 -12.74 2.08
C SER A 380 5.60 -11.43 1.75
N ILE A 381 4.97 -10.54 0.99
CA ILE A 381 5.61 -9.34 0.44
C ILE A 381 5.52 -8.19 1.45
N VAL A 382 6.64 -7.50 1.67
CA VAL A 382 6.75 -6.32 2.54
C VAL A 382 7.04 -5.04 1.76
N HIS A 383 7.72 -5.15 0.62
CA HIS A 383 8.05 -4.01 -0.24
C HIS A 383 8.06 -4.42 -1.71
N MET A 384 7.85 -3.46 -2.59
CA MET A 384 7.81 -3.65 -4.04
C MET A 384 8.36 -2.41 -4.73
N ASP A 385 9.05 -2.63 -5.86
CA ASP A 385 9.46 -1.58 -6.77
C ASP A 385 9.19 -1.99 -8.22
N LEU A 386 8.94 -1.01 -9.10
CA LEU A 386 8.55 -1.21 -10.48
C LEU A 386 9.39 -0.35 -11.42
N ASP A 387 10.07 -1.01 -12.34
CA ASP A 387 10.68 -0.40 -13.54
C ASP A 387 9.77 -0.72 -14.74
N GLU A 388 8.89 0.22 -15.07
CA GLU A 388 7.89 0.04 -16.13
C GLU A 388 8.54 -0.06 -17.51
N ASP A 389 9.56 0.76 -17.78
CA ASP A 389 10.24 0.81 -19.09
C ASP A 389 10.90 -0.51 -19.44
N ARG A 390 11.47 -1.18 -18.45
CA ARG A 390 12.10 -2.49 -18.61
C ARG A 390 11.17 -3.65 -18.32
N LYS A 391 9.93 -3.39 -17.96
CA LYS A 391 8.92 -4.38 -17.54
C LYS A 391 9.45 -5.28 -16.43
N ARG A 392 10.06 -4.68 -15.39
CA ARG A 392 10.62 -5.38 -14.23
C ARG A 392 9.85 -5.03 -12.97
N LEU A 393 9.49 -6.06 -12.22
CA LEU A 393 8.93 -5.93 -10.89
C LEU A 393 9.92 -6.52 -9.89
N LEU A 394 10.14 -5.84 -8.79
CA LEU A 394 10.91 -6.32 -7.65
C LEU A 394 9.97 -6.51 -6.47
N THR A 395 10.11 -7.62 -5.76
CA THR A 395 9.37 -7.90 -4.52
C THR A 395 10.33 -8.30 -3.41
N VAL A 396 10.13 -7.75 -2.22
CA VAL A 396 10.88 -8.10 -1.00
C VAL A 396 9.96 -8.91 -0.10
N GLY A 397 10.44 -10.05 0.37
CA GLY A 397 9.67 -10.94 1.24
C GLY A 397 10.10 -10.91 2.69
N GLN A 398 9.20 -11.33 3.59
CA GLN A 398 9.51 -11.61 4.99
C GLN A 398 10.51 -12.78 5.17
N ASP A 399 10.72 -13.55 4.14
CA ASP A 399 11.71 -14.62 4.05
C ASP A 399 13.14 -14.09 3.78
N ARG A 400 13.35 -12.76 3.82
CA ARG A 400 14.61 -12.06 3.54
C ARG A 400 15.07 -12.17 2.09
N LEU A 401 14.21 -12.70 1.21
CA LEU A 401 14.49 -12.83 -0.22
C LEU A 401 14.00 -11.61 -0.99
N ILE A 402 14.82 -11.19 -1.94
CA ILE A 402 14.42 -10.23 -2.96
C ILE A 402 14.23 -11.01 -4.26
N LYS A 403 13.11 -10.86 -4.92
CA LYS A 403 12.79 -11.50 -6.19
C LYS A 403 12.61 -10.47 -7.28
N VAL A 404 13.23 -10.71 -8.43
CA VAL A 404 13.08 -9.87 -9.62
C VAL A 404 12.29 -10.64 -10.67
N TRP A 405 11.25 -10.03 -11.19
CA TRP A 405 10.28 -10.62 -12.10
C TRP A 405 10.27 -9.90 -13.44
N ASP A 406 10.05 -10.64 -14.52
CA ASP A 406 9.75 -10.13 -15.86
C ASP A 406 8.24 -10.04 -16.06
N LEU A 407 7.75 -8.87 -16.45
CA LEU A 407 6.36 -8.62 -16.75
C LEU A 407 6.06 -8.66 -18.27
N SER A 408 7.03 -8.96 -19.14
CA SER A 408 6.85 -8.98 -20.59
C SER A 408 5.77 -9.96 -21.05
N THR A 409 5.53 -11.02 -20.29
CA THR A 409 4.45 -11.98 -20.53
C THR A 409 3.05 -11.44 -20.23
N ILE A 410 2.96 -10.42 -19.36
CA ILE A 410 1.69 -9.78 -18.95
C ILE A 410 1.46 -8.53 -19.80
N TRP A 411 2.49 -7.73 -19.98
CA TRP A 411 2.50 -6.49 -20.75
C TRP A 411 3.03 -6.71 -22.15
N VAL A 412 2.15 -7.09 -23.05
CA VAL A 412 2.47 -7.33 -24.48
C VAL A 412 2.55 -6.00 -25.22
#